data_1b6d7b840c3f5531bedff7395abbc102
#
_entry.id   1b6d7b840c3f5531bedff7395abbc102
#
_cell.length_a   1.000
_cell.length_b   1.000
_cell.length_c   1.000
_cell.angle_alpha   90.00
_cell.angle_beta   90.00
_cell.angle_gamma   90.00
#
_symmetry.space_group_name_H-M   'P 1'
#
loop_
_entity.id
_entity.type
_entity.pdbx_description
1 polymer ?
#
loop_
_entity_poly.entity_id
_entity_poly.type
_entity_poly.pdbx_seq_one_letter_code
_entity_poly.pdbx_strand_id
1 'polypeptide(L)'
;MYKEDSITKIALSIIEEGNDVLETKEIEEKILPSIKNITRTKLFARLNNLRGDGLIKGKFVGPGKGVWIWWSKDAFSKNAIEKKKGGTKNG
;
A
#
# COMPACT_ATOMS: atom_id res chain seq x y z
N MET A 1 17.32 -16.25 1.66
CA MET A 1 17.63 -14.86 1.60
C MET A 1 16.56 -14.06 0.88
N TYR A 2 16.19 -12.96 1.45
CA TYR A 2 15.17 -12.12 0.84
C TYR A 2 15.72 -11.45 -0.42
N LYS A 3 14.97 -11.52 -1.48
CA LYS A 3 15.39 -10.92 -2.72
C LYS A 3 14.31 -9.96 -3.21
N GLU A 4 14.65 -8.72 -3.21
CA GLU A 4 13.75 -7.69 -3.66
C GLU A 4 13.70 -7.66 -5.16
N ASP A 5 12.54 -7.81 -5.75
CA ASP A 5 12.42 -7.71 -7.19
C ASP A 5 11.78 -6.38 -7.57
N SER A 6 11.73 -6.12 -8.87
CA SER A 6 11.22 -4.85 -9.35
C SER A 6 9.78 -4.60 -8.95
N ILE A 7 8.97 -5.63 -8.98
CA ILE A 7 7.55 -5.48 -8.60
C ILE A 7 7.45 -5.02 -7.16
N THR A 8 8.19 -5.67 -6.28
CA THR A 8 8.16 -5.35 -4.87
C THR A 8 8.61 -3.92 -4.61
N LYS A 9 9.72 -3.54 -5.22
CA LYS A 9 10.25 -2.20 -5.03
C LYS A 9 9.32 -1.11 -5.52
N ILE A 10 8.78 -1.31 -6.71
CA ILE A 10 7.92 -0.30 -7.30
C ILE A 10 6.61 -0.20 -6.53
N ALA A 11 6.04 -1.35 -6.14
CA ALA A 11 4.81 -1.35 -5.38
C ALA A 11 4.99 -0.63 -4.05
N LEU A 12 6.07 -0.92 -3.36
CA LEU A 12 6.34 -0.28 -2.07
C LEU A 12 6.49 1.22 -2.25
N SER A 13 7.21 1.63 -3.28
CA SER A 13 7.42 3.04 -3.56
C SER A 13 6.11 3.77 -3.83
N ILE A 14 5.24 3.14 -4.63
CA ILE A 14 3.95 3.73 -4.96
C ILE A 14 3.12 3.92 -3.70
N ILE A 15 3.11 2.92 -2.84
CA ILE A 15 2.32 2.99 -1.63
C ILE A 15 2.88 4.05 -0.67
N GLU A 16 4.20 4.09 -0.53
CA GLU A 16 4.81 5.03 0.40
C GLU A 16 4.69 6.48 -0.05
N GLU A 17 4.78 6.69 -1.35
CA GLU A 17 4.68 8.06 -1.86
C GLU A 17 3.26 8.58 -1.85
N GLY A 18 2.29 7.67 -1.95
CA GLY A 18 0.92 8.06 -2.09
C GLY A 18 0.28 8.69 -0.88
N ASN A 19 0.72 8.31 0.31
CA ASN A 19 0.13 8.81 1.56
C ASN A 19 -1.36 8.54 1.66
N ASP A 20 -1.86 7.65 0.84
CA ASP A 20 -3.28 7.40 0.74
C ASP A 20 -3.52 5.92 0.67
N VAL A 21 -4.79 5.56 0.84
CA VAL A 21 -5.20 4.17 0.68
C VAL A 21 -5.38 3.89 -0.80
N LEU A 22 -4.82 2.78 -1.28
CA LEU A 22 -4.91 2.41 -2.68
C LEU A 22 -5.48 1.01 -2.81
N GLU A 23 -6.35 0.82 -3.80
CA GLU A 23 -6.82 -0.51 -4.15
C GLU A 23 -5.76 -1.23 -4.98
N THR A 24 -5.84 -2.56 -4.97
CA THR A 24 -4.91 -3.34 -5.77
C THR A 24 -4.93 -2.90 -7.24
N LYS A 25 -6.12 -2.64 -7.76
CA LYS A 25 -6.26 -2.20 -9.13
C LYS A 25 -5.52 -0.89 -9.39
N GLU A 26 -5.59 0.02 -8.46
CA GLU A 26 -4.92 1.31 -8.61
C GLU A 26 -3.41 1.14 -8.64
N ILE A 27 -2.91 0.26 -7.77
CA ILE A 27 -1.48 0.00 -7.74
C ILE A 27 -1.05 -0.65 -9.04
N GLU A 28 -1.85 -1.57 -9.54
CA GLU A 28 -1.56 -2.23 -10.80
C GLU A 28 -1.43 -1.21 -11.94
N GLU A 29 -2.36 -0.28 -11.98
CA GLU A 29 -2.35 0.74 -13.02
C GLU A 29 -1.10 1.61 -12.94
N LYS A 30 -0.65 1.88 -11.73
CA LYS A 30 0.54 2.70 -11.55
C LYS A 30 1.83 1.95 -11.87
N ILE A 31 1.82 0.64 -11.74
CA ILE A 31 2.99 -0.18 -12.04
C ILE A 31 3.13 -0.46 -13.52
N LEU A 32 2.01 -0.54 -14.24
CA LEU A 32 2.00 -0.94 -15.64
C LEU A 32 3.02 -0.21 -16.51
N PRO A 33 3.19 1.11 -16.39
CA PRO A 33 4.19 1.79 -17.22
C PRO A 33 5.60 1.26 -17.04
N SER A 34 5.90 0.77 -15.84
CA SER A 34 7.24 0.25 -15.54
C SER A 34 7.35 -1.24 -15.80
N ILE A 35 6.28 -1.98 -15.54
CA ILE A 35 6.29 -3.43 -15.69
C ILE A 35 5.07 -3.83 -16.50
N LYS A 36 5.27 -3.92 -17.80
CA LYS A 36 4.15 -4.09 -18.72
C LYS A 36 3.44 -5.42 -18.64
N ASN A 37 4.13 -6.44 -18.18
CA ASN A 37 3.52 -7.76 -18.09
C ASN A 37 3.11 -8.12 -16.67
N ILE A 38 2.87 -7.13 -15.84
CA ILE A 38 2.40 -7.37 -14.48
C ILE A 38 1.01 -8.01 -14.54
N THR A 39 0.77 -8.94 -13.63
CA THR A 39 -0.57 -9.49 -13.48
C THR A 39 -1.07 -9.18 -12.08
N ARG A 40 -2.39 -9.18 -11.94
CA ARG A 40 -3.00 -8.91 -10.64
C ARG A 40 -2.55 -9.94 -9.61
N THR A 41 -2.43 -11.19 -10.04
CA THR A 41 -2.01 -12.26 -9.14
C THR A 41 -0.59 -12.06 -8.64
N LYS A 42 0.32 -11.71 -9.54
CA LYS A 42 1.69 -11.45 -9.13
C LYS A 42 1.78 -10.27 -8.19
N LEU A 43 1.08 -9.21 -8.54
CA LEU A 43 1.09 -8.02 -7.71
C LEU A 43 0.56 -8.32 -6.32
N PHE A 44 -0.57 -9.03 -6.26
CA PHE A 44 -1.18 -9.35 -4.98
C PHE A 44 -0.24 -10.17 -4.10
N ALA A 45 0.47 -11.11 -4.70
CA ALA A 45 1.42 -11.92 -3.95
C ALA A 45 2.52 -11.05 -3.33
N ARG A 46 3.02 -10.09 -4.10
CA ARG A 46 4.07 -9.20 -3.60
C ARG A 46 3.53 -8.27 -2.51
N LEU A 47 2.31 -7.78 -2.69
CA LEU A 47 1.70 -6.93 -1.66
C LEU A 47 1.51 -7.69 -0.36
N ASN A 48 1.09 -8.94 -0.45
CA ASN A 48 0.94 -9.76 0.74
C ASN A 48 2.29 -10.00 1.43
N ASN A 49 3.34 -10.18 0.65
CA ASN A 49 4.66 -10.34 1.23
C ASN A 49 5.09 -9.08 1.97
N LEU A 50 4.86 -7.92 1.36
CA LEU A 50 5.19 -6.66 2.01
C LEU A 50 4.38 -6.47 3.30
N ARG A 51 3.13 -6.86 3.26
CA ARG A 51 2.29 -6.77 4.45
C ARG A 51 2.80 -7.71 5.54
N GLY A 52 3.16 -8.92 5.15
CA GLY A 52 3.71 -9.89 6.09
C GLY A 52 5.01 -9.42 6.73
N ASP A 53 5.79 -8.67 5.98
CA ASP A 53 7.04 -8.12 6.48
C ASP A 53 6.85 -6.85 7.30
N GLY A 54 5.62 -6.37 7.39
CA GLY A 54 5.33 -5.19 8.18
C GLY A 54 5.67 -3.88 7.52
N LEU A 55 5.91 -3.89 6.22
CA LEU A 55 6.29 -2.68 5.51
C LEU A 55 5.09 -1.89 5.02
N ILE A 56 3.98 -2.57 4.81
CA ILE A 56 2.73 -1.89 4.44
C ILE A 56 1.60 -2.54 5.21
N LYS A 57 0.44 -1.91 5.18
CA LYS A 57 -0.77 -2.45 5.76
C LYS A 57 -1.76 -2.77 4.66
N GLY A 58 -2.64 -3.70 4.92
CA GLY A 58 -3.66 -4.07 3.96
C GLY A 58 -4.90 -4.58 4.65
N LYS A 59 -6.03 -4.42 3.99
CA LYS A 59 -7.30 -4.83 4.56
C LYS A 59 -8.27 -5.19 3.44
N PHE A 60 -9.05 -6.23 3.67
CA PHE A 60 -10.11 -6.61 2.75
C PHE A 60 -11.38 -5.87 3.12
N VAL A 61 -11.97 -5.21 2.15
CA VAL A 61 -13.18 -4.43 2.36
C VAL A 61 -14.30 -5.01 1.53
N GLY A 62 -15.33 -5.50 2.19
CA GLY A 62 -16.52 -6.06 1.55
C GLY A 62 -17.70 -5.27 2.02
N PRO A 63 -18.88 -5.70 1.78
CA PRO A 63 -19.40 -6.99 1.37
C PRO A 63 -19.35 -7.26 -0.12
N GLY A 64 -19.84 -8.40 -0.50
CA GLY A 64 -19.88 -8.78 -1.89
C GLY A 64 -18.51 -9.18 -2.38
N LYS A 65 -18.16 -8.72 -3.57
CA LYS A 65 -16.86 -9.06 -4.12
C LYS A 65 -15.71 -8.51 -3.29
N GLY A 66 -15.92 -7.35 -2.71
CA GLY A 66 -14.91 -6.75 -1.89
C GLY A 66 -13.64 -6.39 -2.66
N VAL A 67 -12.77 -5.67 -2.01
CA VAL A 67 -11.48 -5.32 -2.58
C VAL A 67 -10.46 -5.27 -1.47
N TRP A 68 -9.20 -5.47 -1.83
CA TRP A 68 -8.10 -5.24 -0.90
C TRP A 68 -7.61 -3.82 -1.08
N ILE A 69 -7.41 -3.14 0.05
CA ILE A 69 -6.84 -1.79 0.06
C ILE A 69 -5.53 -1.84 0.83
N TRP A 70 -4.60 -0.98 0.45
CA TRP A 70 -3.24 -1.00 0.98
C TRP A 70 -2.80 0.42 1.30
N TRP A 71 -1.92 0.55 2.31
CA TRP A 71 -1.38 1.87 2.66
C TRP A 71 -0.05 1.68 3.37
N SER A 72 0.72 2.76 3.41
CA SER A 72 2.01 2.76 4.09
C SER A 72 1.80 2.58 5.59
N LYS A 73 2.68 1.82 6.21
CA LYS A 73 2.56 1.61 7.65
C LYS A 73 2.61 2.91 8.44
N ASP A 74 3.21 3.95 7.86
CA ASP A 74 3.35 5.23 8.53
C ASP A 74 2.29 6.25 8.17
N ALA A 75 1.49 5.97 7.17
CA ALA A 75 0.55 6.96 6.66
C ALA A 75 -0.42 7.45 7.71
N PHE A 76 -1.08 6.52 8.37
CA PHE A 76 -2.08 6.88 9.37
C PHE A 76 -1.44 7.37 10.66
N SER A 77 -0.28 6.87 10.98
CA SER A 77 0.44 7.35 12.15
C SER A 77 0.78 8.82 11.99
N LYS A 78 1.26 9.18 10.82
CA LYS A 78 1.55 10.57 10.53
C LYS A 78 0.32 11.43 10.67
N ASN A 79 -0.76 10.97 10.06
CA ASN A 79 -2.02 11.72 10.12
C ASN A 79 -2.51 11.85 11.55
N ALA A 80 -2.39 10.79 12.31
CA ALA A 80 -2.81 10.84 13.70
C ALA A 80 -2.00 11.84 14.49
N ILE A 81 -0.70 11.87 14.26
CA ILE A 81 0.16 12.82 14.94
C ILE A 81 -0.18 14.24 14.57
N GLU A 82 -0.39 14.48 13.30
CA GLU A 82 -0.73 15.80 12.83
C GLU A 82 -2.07 16.26 13.38
N LYS A 83 -3.02 15.35 13.42
CA LYS A 83 -4.32 15.68 13.97
C LYS A 83 -4.23 16.04 15.44
N LYS A 84 -3.43 15.29 16.17
CA LYS A 84 -3.22 15.58 17.58
C LYS A 84 -2.65 16.96 17.77
N LYS A 85 -1.67 17.31 16.97
CA LYS A 85 -1.07 18.62 17.07
C LYS A 85 -2.07 19.71 16.77
N GLY A 86 -2.84 19.50 15.75
CA GLY A 86 -3.80 20.50 15.33
C GLY A 86 -5.01 20.55 16.22
N GLY A 87 -5.47 19.40 16.64
CA GLY A 87 -6.68 19.34 17.45
C GLY A 87 -6.41 19.42 18.91
N THR A 88 -5.24 19.16 19.31
CA THR A 88 -4.91 19.19 20.69
C THR A 88 -4.45 20.50 21.10
N LYS A 89 -4.20 20.81 20.54
CA LYS A 89 -3.75 21.81 20.92
C LYS A 89 -4.43 22.40 21.38
N ASN A 90 -4.60 21.37 21.25
CA ASN A 90 -4.93 21.12 21.31
C ASN A 90 -4.88 20.86 21.14
N GLY A 91 -4.78 21.06 21.10
CA GLY A 91 -4.58 20.61 21.00
C GLY A 91 -4.35 20.29 20.85
#